data_2ed4f7fe9e0c2358cccc00d385094062
#
_entry.id   2ed4f7fe9e0c2358cccc00d385094062
#
_cell.length_a   1.000
_cell.length_b   1.000
_cell.length_c   1.000
_cell.angle_alpha   90.00
_cell.angle_beta   90.00
_cell.angle_gamma   90.00
#
_symmetry.space_group_name_H-M   'P 1'
#
loop_
_entity.id
_entity.type
_entity.pdbx_description
1 polymer ?
#
loop_
_entity_poly.entity_id
_entity_poly.type
_entity_poly.pdbx_seq_one_letter_code
_entity_poly.pdbx_strand_id
1 'polypeptide(L)'
;MTPDQMDTSGGLAVALRELLNQRSGIWAGWSGQVSESSDVDVRRGTFTSATIDMRREEHEGAYLGYSNSVLWPVFHNRLDLARFDRNFFDAYMAYNTRMADMI
;
A
#
# COMPACT_ATOMS: atom_id res chain seq x y z
N MET A 1 -2.78 -9.34 1.61
CA MET A 1 -4.01 -9.61 0.81
C MET A 1 -3.71 -10.70 -0.19
N THR A 2 -4.59 -11.66 -0.30
CA THR A 2 -4.48 -12.74 -1.29
C THR A 2 -5.53 -12.52 -2.39
N PRO A 3 -5.42 -13.19 -3.56
CA PRO A 3 -6.44 -13.10 -4.59
C PRO A 3 -7.84 -13.46 -4.08
N ASP A 4 -7.93 -14.47 -3.21
CA ASP A 4 -9.21 -14.94 -2.68
C ASP A 4 -9.75 -14.06 -1.54
N GLN A 5 -8.87 -13.29 -0.91
CA GLN A 5 -9.21 -12.46 0.24
C GLN A 5 -9.12 -10.96 -0.07
N MET A 6 -9.07 -10.63 -1.34
CA MET A 6 -8.99 -9.24 -1.77
C MET A 6 -10.21 -8.48 -1.30
N ASP A 7 -9.98 -7.43 -0.52
CA ASP A 7 -11.05 -6.63 0.03
C ASP A 7 -11.81 -5.89 -1.07
N THR A 8 -13.13 -5.94 -0.99
CA THR A 8 -14.01 -5.31 -1.96
C THR A 8 -14.59 -4.00 -1.47
N SER A 9 -14.10 -3.47 -0.35
CA SER A 9 -14.65 -2.24 0.25
C SER A 9 -14.40 -0.98 -0.58
N GLY A 10 -13.37 -0.97 -1.45
CA GLY A 10 -13.03 0.19 -2.27
C GLY A 10 -13.41 -0.01 -3.74
N GLY A 11 -13.92 1.04 -4.38
CA GLY A 11 -14.27 1.01 -5.80
C GLY A 11 -13.09 0.67 -6.70
N LEU A 12 -11.90 1.18 -6.39
CA LEU A 12 -10.69 0.87 -7.14
C LEU A 12 -10.33 -0.62 -7.03
N ALA A 13 -10.42 -1.18 -5.83
CA ALA A 13 -10.11 -2.60 -5.62
C ALA A 13 -11.07 -3.49 -6.40
N VAL A 14 -12.36 -3.16 -6.42
CA VAL A 14 -13.37 -3.92 -7.17
C VAL A 14 -13.08 -3.88 -8.67
N ALA A 15 -12.80 -2.69 -9.21
CA ALA A 15 -12.53 -2.54 -10.64
C ALA A 15 -11.26 -3.28 -11.07
N LEU A 16 -10.18 -3.18 -10.29
CA LEU A 16 -8.93 -3.86 -10.60
C LEU A 16 -9.06 -5.37 -10.46
N ARG A 17 -9.80 -5.84 -9.47
CA ARG A 17 -10.05 -7.28 -9.31
C ARG A 17 -10.73 -7.87 -10.52
N GLU A 18 -11.75 -7.19 -11.05
CA GLU A 18 -12.44 -7.65 -12.25
C GLU A 18 -11.52 -7.68 -13.46
N LEU A 19 -10.72 -6.65 -13.64
CA LEU A 19 -9.75 -6.59 -14.73
C LEU A 19 -8.75 -7.74 -14.67
N LEU A 20 -8.22 -8.03 -13.47
CA LEU A 20 -7.25 -9.10 -13.27
C LEU A 20 -7.87 -10.48 -13.45
N ASN A 21 -9.14 -10.66 -13.12
CA ASN A 21 -9.86 -11.90 -13.37
C ASN A 21 -10.06 -12.17 -14.86
N GLN A 22 -10.18 -11.13 -15.66
CA GLN A 22 -10.36 -11.25 -17.10
C GLN A 22 -9.05 -11.39 -17.88
N ARG A 23 -7.97 -10.73 -17.41
CA ARG A 23 -6.74 -10.60 -18.20
C ARG A 23 -5.52 -11.24 -17.55
N SER A 24 -5.66 -11.74 -16.35
CA SER A 24 -4.53 -12.13 -15.51
C SER A 24 -3.57 -10.95 -15.28
N GLY A 25 -2.59 -11.15 -14.44
CA GLY A 25 -1.63 -10.10 -14.10
C GLY A 25 -1.10 -10.28 -12.68
N ILE A 26 -0.44 -9.24 -12.18
CA ILE A 26 0.12 -9.25 -10.84
C ILE A 26 -0.44 -8.08 -10.06
N TRP A 27 -0.97 -8.37 -8.87
CA TRP A 27 -1.34 -7.37 -7.89
C TRP A 27 -0.19 -7.26 -6.89
N ALA A 28 0.47 -6.11 -6.85
CA ALA A 28 1.55 -5.85 -5.90
C ALA A 28 1.12 -4.74 -4.94
N GLY A 29 1.31 -4.95 -3.65
CA GLY A 29 0.92 -3.93 -2.70
C GLY A 29 1.13 -4.30 -1.25
N TRP A 30 0.51 -3.52 -0.39
CA TRP A 30 0.53 -3.75 1.05
C TRP A 30 -0.45 -4.86 1.42
N SER A 31 -0.01 -5.76 2.32
CA SER A 31 -0.83 -6.86 2.81
C SER A 31 -2.01 -6.42 3.70
N GLY A 32 -1.99 -5.21 4.19
CA GLY A 32 -2.91 -4.73 5.22
C GLY A 32 -2.46 -5.05 6.63
N GLN A 33 -1.29 -5.67 6.79
CA GLN A 33 -0.77 -6.08 8.09
C GLN A 33 0.48 -5.30 8.46
N VAL A 34 0.67 -5.13 9.76
CA VAL A 34 1.86 -4.49 10.33
C VAL A 34 2.67 -5.56 11.06
N SER A 35 3.91 -5.76 10.65
CA SER A 35 4.82 -6.71 11.27
C SER A 35 6.26 -6.33 10.97
N GLU A 36 7.21 -6.97 11.64
CA GLU A 36 8.63 -6.76 11.37
C GLU A 36 9.17 -7.69 10.28
N SER A 37 8.31 -8.48 9.65
CA SER A 37 8.70 -9.37 8.56
C SER A 37 9.11 -8.57 7.32
N SER A 38 10.16 -9.03 6.65
CA SER A 38 10.58 -8.49 5.36
C SER A 38 10.18 -9.39 4.19
N ASP A 39 9.46 -10.46 4.47
CA ASP A 39 9.12 -11.46 3.46
C ASP A 39 8.03 -10.95 2.51
N VAL A 40 8.15 -11.32 1.25
CA VAL A 40 7.12 -11.09 0.24
C VAL A 40 6.19 -12.30 0.23
N ASP A 41 4.91 -12.06 0.42
CA ASP A 41 3.90 -13.11 0.33
C ASP A 41 3.37 -13.18 -1.10
N VAL A 42 3.67 -14.27 -1.79
CA VAL A 42 3.23 -14.47 -3.18
C VAL A 42 2.15 -15.53 -3.19
N ARG A 43 0.98 -15.15 -3.69
CA ARG A 43 -0.17 -16.03 -3.81
C ARG A 43 -0.62 -16.11 -5.27
N ARG A 44 -0.90 -17.32 -5.72
CA ARG A 44 -1.29 -17.57 -7.11
C ARG A 44 -2.71 -18.11 -7.16
N GLY A 45 -3.51 -17.55 -8.03
CA GLY A 45 -4.89 -17.95 -8.29
C GLY A 45 -5.25 -17.53 -9.71
N THR A 46 -6.41 -16.94 -9.91
CA THR A 46 -6.80 -16.38 -11.20
C THR A 46 -5.77 -15.33 -11.65
N PHE A 47 -5.22 -14.59 -10.70
CA PHE A 47 -4.08 -13.70 -10.90
C PHE A 47 -3.09 -13.92 -9.75
N THR A 48 -1.90 -13.35 -9.87
CA THR A 48 -0.87 -13.44 -8.83
C THR A 48 -0.93 -12.20 -7.95
N SER A 49 -0.89 -12.38 -6.63
CA SER A 49 -0.71 -11.27 -5.70
C SER A 49 0.66 -11.38 -5.02
N ALA A 50 1.35 -10.26 -4.93
CA ALA A 50 2.61 -10.13 -4.21
C ALA A 50 2.44 -9.00 -3.21
N THR A 51 2.54 -9.31 -1.93
CA THR A 51 2.30 -8.32 -0.87
C THR A 51 3.42 -8.34 0.15
N ILE A 52 3.64 -7.18 0.75
CA ILE A 52 4.56 -7.04 1.88
C ILE A 52 3.82 -6.40 3.04
N ASP A 53 4.25 -6.74 4.25
CA ASP A 53 3.77 -6.09 5.46
C ASP A 53 4.45 -4.73 5.63
N MET A 54 3.79 -3.81 6.27
CA MET A 54 4.41 -2.58 6.76
C MET A 54 5.01 -2.83 8.13
N ARG A 55 6.20 -2.30 8.37
CA ARG A 55 6.73 -2.18 9.72
C ARG A 55 5.94 -1.11 10.45
N ARG A 56 5.95 -1.16 11.78
CA ARG A 56 5.23 -0.16 12.59
C ARG A 56 5.64 1.26 12.22
N GLU A 57 6.94 1.50 12.08
CA GLU A 57 7.46 2.82 11.72
C GLU A 57 6.99 3.28 10.34
N GLU A 58 6.90 2.36 9.40
CA GLU A 58 6.41 2.65 8.05
C GLU A 58 4.92 2.96 8.07
N HIS A 59 4.14 2.19 8.80
CA HIS A 59 2.70 2.44 8.91
C HIS A 59 2.41 3.80 9.56
N GLU A 60 3.11 4.11 10.66
CA GLU A 60 2.93 5.38 11.34
C GLU A 60 3.46 6.55 10.52
N GLY A 61 4.63 6.41 9.91
CA GLY A 61 5.27 7.50 9.18
C GLY A 61 4.82 7.61 7.73
N ALA A 62 4.78 6.53 6.98
CA ALA A 62 4.42 6.57 5.56
C ALA A 62 2.91 6.67 5.36
N TYR A 63 2.14 5.78 5.96
CA TYR A 63 0.70 5.71 5.72
C TYR A 63 -0.06 6.77 6.51
N LEU A 64 0.03 6.73 7.84
CA LEU A 64 -0.69 7.66 8.70
C LEU A 64 -0.09 9.05 8.64
N GLY A 65 1.24 9.15 8.56
CA GLY A 65 1.96 10.43 8.51
C GLY A 65 1.94 11.02 7.11
N TYR A 66 2.83 10.55 6.23
CA TYR A 66 3.05 11.22 4.94
C TYR A 66 1.82 11.17 4.05
N SER A 67 1.26 10.00 3.82
CA SER A 67 0.11 9.87 2.91
C SER A 67 -1.12 10.60 3.44
N ASN A 68 -1.52 10.34 4.68
CA ASN A 68 -2.77 10.89 5.22
C ASN A 68 -2.63 12.30 5.78
N SER A 69 -1.44 12.70 6.27
CA SER A 69 -1.26 13.99 6.89
C SER A 69 -0.55 15.02 6.00
N VAL A 70 0.03 14.60 4.88
CA VAL A 70 0.68 15.50 3.94
C VAL A 70 0.05 15.41 2.57
N LEU A 71 0.17 14.25 1.90
CA LEU A 71 -0.28 14.12 0.51
C LEU A 71 -1.77 14.33 0.36
N TRP A 72 -2.57 13.67 1.19
CA TRP A 72 -4.02 13.77 1.07
C TRP A 72 -4.53 15.20 1.29
N PRO A 73 -4.13 15.92 2.37
CA PRO A 73 -4.54 17.32 2.54
C PRO A 73 -4.05 18.23 1.42
N VAL A 74 -2.80 18.06 0.97
CA VAL A 74 -2.24 18.90 -0.11
C VAL A 74 -3.02 18.70 -1.40
N PHE A 75 -3.29 17.46 -1.80
CA PHE A 75 -4.03 17.15 -3.03
C PHE A 75 -5.49 17.60 -2.99
N HIS A 76 -6.05 17.78 -1.79
CA HIS A 76 -7.42 18.24 -1.62
C HIS A 76 -7.51 19.71 -1.22
N ASN A 77 -6.45 20.49 -1.42
CA ASN A 77 -6.39 21.92 -1.10
C ASN A 77 -6.68 22.22 0.38
N ARG A 78 -6.27 21.32 1.26
CA ARG A 78 -6.48 21.48 2.71
C ARG A 78 -5.12 21.62 3.41
N LEU A 79 -4.36 22.66 3.03
CA LEU A 79 -3.06 22.93 3.64
C LEU A 79 -3.16 23.18 5.15
N ASP A 80 -4.29 23.63 5.62
CA ASP A 80 -4.58 23.81 7.05
C ASP A 80 -4.53 22.50 7.84
N LEU A 81 -4.78 21.36 7.18
CA LEU A 81 -4.73 20.03 7.80
C LEU A 81 -3.39 19.33 7.61
N ALA A 82 -2.52 19.85 6.76
CA ALA A 82 -1.25 19.20 6.48
C ALA A 82 -0.30 19.30 7.68
N ARG A 83 0.37 18.19 7.97
CA ARG A 83 1.37 18.12 9.04
C ARG A 83 2.68 17.66 8.43
N PHE A 84 3.65 18.58 8.34
CA PHE A 84 4.93 18.32 7.70
C PHE A 84 5.94 17.85 8.73
N ASP A 85 6.40 16.61 8.60
CA ASP A 85 7.44 16.02 9.45
C ASP A 85 8.41 15.25 8.55
N ARG A 86 9.71 15.53 8.69
CA ARG A 86 10.73 14.87 7.90
C ARG A 86 10.71 13.35 8.08
N ASN A 87 10.41 12.89 9.28
CA ASN A 87 10.34 11.46 9.57
C ASN A 87 9.23 10.77 8.77
N PHE A 88 8.14 11.48 8.48
CA PHE A 88 7.07 10.95 7.64
C PHE A 88 7.56 10.69 6.21
N PHE A 89 8.31 11.64 5.66
CA PHE A 89 8.87 11.49 4.33
C PHE A 89 9.90 10.36 4.28
N ASP A 90 10.77 10.26 5.27
CA ASP A 90 11.79 9.21 5.34
C ASP A 90 11.14 7.82 5.42
N ALA A 91 10.09 7.66 6.23
CA ALA A 91 9.34 6.41 6.30
C ALA A 91 8.63 6.08 4.98
N TYR A 92 8.06 7.09 4.33
CA TYR A 92 7.44 6.95 3.01
C TYR A 92 8.46 6.46 1.98
N MET A 93 9.64 7.05 1.94
CA MET A 93 10.70 6.63 1.02
C MET A 93 11.18 5.21 1.31
N ALA A 94 11.34 4.86 2.58
CA ALA A 94 11.77 3.51 2.97
C ALA A 94 10.77 2.46 2.52
N TYR A 95 9.49 2.68 2.76
CA TYR A 95 8.45 1.73 2.36
C TYR A 95 8.34 1.61 0.85
N ASN A 96 8.38 2.73 0.13
CA ASN A 96 8.30 2.71 -1.32
C ASN A 96 9.52 2.04 -1.95
N THR A 97 10.70 2.18 -1.35
CA THR A 97 11.90 1.47 -1.81
C THR A 97 11.72 -0.04 -1.66
N ARG A 98 11.19 -0.50 -0.51
CA ARG A 98 10.89 -1.92 -0.32
C ARG A 98 9.84 -2.41 -1.32
N MET A 99 8.83 -1.61 -1.60
CA MET A 99 7.80 -1.93 -2.58
C MET A 99 8.40 -2.05 -3.98
N ALA A 100 9.27 -1.13 -4.36
CA ALA A 100 9.96 -1.15 -5.65
C ALA A 100 10.86 -2.38 -5.78
N ASP A 101 11.57 -2.77 -4.72
CA ASP A 101 12.43 -3.95 -4.73
C ASP A 101 11.65 -5.24 -4.88
N MET A 102 10.38 -5.26 -4.44
CA MET A 102 9.50 -6.40 -4.60
C MET A 102 9.10 -6.64 -6.05
N ILE A 103 9.00 -5.58 -6.81
CA ILE A 103 8.58 -5.62 -8.21
C ILE A 103 9.79 -5.93 -9.09
#